data_5296aeb963761cfaafca45e06fc257e6
#
_entry.id   5296aeb963761cfaafca45e06fc257e6
#
_cell.length_a   1.000
_cell.length_b   1.000
_cell.length_c   1.000
_cell.angle_alpha   90.00
_cell.angle_beta   90.00
_cell.angle_gamma   90.00
#
_symmetry.space_group_name_H-M   'P 1'
#
loop_
_entity.id
_entity.type
_entity.pdbx_description
1 polymer ?
#
loop_
_entity_poly.entity_id
_entity_poly.type
_entity_poly.pdbx_seq_one_letter_code
_entity_poly.pdbx_strand_id
1 'polypeptide(L)'
;MAVSLLAMNAVFGRFFDVLPVEAADPAAFQERNGTPPFIFDVQLHYVSAGYDPTNAEASRRGAVSKGALLGLRRGSRRLNPKLQSDRGTMADLAWDNMVKEVFLDSETAIGLISTPPGPYPQEAVVPPKEMTHIRDEINRVTQSRRMFAHGIVSPQLGQADLDFMDQQAATLKIDAWKAYTGAAAKGFEHGWFLDDEKIAYPMLEKARKTGVRRFCVHKGLPLGPVADYNHPRDLIKAAKDFPDIDFLVYHSGLLSVSGGTSTGEVPWTTEFCQMKKQTSLKNIYMELGSTFGQLVTTNPTACAHLLGQLVDAFGIDHVLWGTDSIWYGTPQWQIDAFRRFEIPAALIDKHGYAPLTRAAKEQIFGLNAARVFGVDVTAKRNEIPKDYLTRIKMAYLDEGAAPSHHWYGWVTG
;
A
#
# COMPACT_ATOMS: atom_id res chain seq x y z
N MET A 1 1.49 -5.89 -21.90
CA MET A 1 1.56 -4.60 -21.16
C MET A 1 1.80 -3.39 -22.05
N ALA A 2 2.87 -3.30 -22.84
CA ALA A 2 3.14 -2.14 -23.70
C ALA A 2 1.96 -1.77 -24.60
N VAL A 3 1.27 -2.76 -25.19
CA VAL A 3 0.05 -2.55 -26.00
C VAL A 3 -1.03 -1.80 -25.21
N SER A 4 -1.27 -2.21 -23.96
CA SER A 4 -2.30 -1.56 -23.10
C SER A 4 -1.93 -0.11 -22.78
N LEU A 5 -0.65 0.17 -22.50
CA LEU A 5 -0.18 1.53 -22.21
C LEU A 5 -0.19 2.44 -23.45
N LEU A 6 0.11 1.88 -24.63
CA LEU A 6 -0.06 2.61 -25.90
C LEU A 6 -1.54 2.96 -26.15
N ALA A 7 -2.44 2.02 -25.89
CA ALA A 7 -3.88 2.27 -26.00
C ALA A 7 -4.35 3.34 -25.01
N MET A 8 -3.83 3.33 -23.78
CA MET A 8 -4.10 4.38 -22.80
C MET A 8 -3.63 5.76 -23.27
N ASN A 9 -2.41 5.83 -23.79
CA ASN A 9 -1.89 7.08 -24.34
C ASN A 9 -2.77 7.61 -25.49
N ALA A 10 -3.34 6.71 -26.29
CA ALA A 10 -4.26 7.10 -27.39
C ALA A 10 -5.59 7.66 -26.86
N VAL A 11 -6.09 7.14 -25.73
CA VAL A 11 -7.39 7.56 -25.16
C VAL A 11 -7.27 8.78 -24.27
N PHE A 12 -6.27 8.81 -23.39
CA PHE A 12 -6.16 9.80 -22.31
C PHE A 12 -5.10 10.89 -22.58
N GLY A 13 -4.26 10.72 -23.60
CA GLY A 13 -3.06 11.54 -23.81
C GLY A 13 -1.80 10.84 -23.28
N ARG A 14 -0.65 11.43 -23.53
CA ARG A 14 0.66 10.82 -23.21
C ARG A 14 0.95 10.87 -21.72
N PHE A 15 0.58 9.81 -21.00
CA PHE A 15 0.89 9.58 -19.60
C PHE A 15 1.96 8.50 -19.38
N PHE A 16 2.34 7.77 -20.43
CA PHE A 16 3.30 6.68 -20.31
C PHE A 16 4.41 6.83 -21.35
N ASP A 17 5.65 6.73 -20.86
CA ASP A 17 6.82 6.59 -21.72
C ASP A 17 6.92 5.13 -22.19
N VAL A 18 6.35 4.85 -23.35
CA VAL A 18 6.29 3.53 -23.99
C VAL A 18 6.51 3.66 -25.48
N LEU A 19 7.36 2.80 -26.04
CA LEU A 19 7.63 2.77 -27.47
C LEU A 19 6.89 1.61 -28.15
N PRO A 20 6.42 1.77 -29.40
CA PRO A 20 5.76 0.69 -30.15
C PRO A 20 6.57 -0.62 -30.22
N VAL A 21 7.91 -0.52 -30.29
CA VAL A 21 8.80 -1.68 -30.31
C VAL A 21 8.65 -2.55 -29.06
N GLU A 22 8.34 -1.98 -27.90
CA GLU A 22 8.14 -2.71 -26.64
C GLU A 22 6.91 -3.61 -26.68
N ALA A 23 5.97 -3.37 -27.60
CA ALA A 23 4.80 -4.24 -27.82
C ALA A 23 5.16 -5.55 -28.52
N ALA A 24 6.18 -5.50 -29.39
CA ALA A 24 6.68 -6.67 -30.14
C ALA A 24 7.84 -7.36 -29.39
N ASP A 25 8.67 -6.57 -28.71
CA ASP A 25 9.83 -7.05 -27.95
C ASP A 25 9.85 -6.46 -26.52
N PRO A 26 9.41 -7.23 -25.54
CA PRO A 26 9.46 -6.81 -24.14
C PRO A 26 10.88 -6.51 -23.62
N ALA A 27 11.93 -7.09 -24.20
CA ALA A 27 13.31 -6.84 -23.80
C ALA A 27 13.75 -5.41 -24.13
N ALA A 28 13.20 -4.79 -25.16
CA ALA A 28 13.50 -3.41 -25.56
C ALA A 28 13.28 -2.40 -24.41
N PHE A 29 12.30 -2.65 -23.52
CA PHE A 29 12.11 -1.81 -22.34
C PHE A 29 13.27 -1.95 -21.33
N GLN A 30 13.73 -3.17 -21.08
CA GLN A 30 14.84 -3.42 -20.14
C GLN A 30 16.14 -2.83 -20.67
N GLU A 31 16.41 -2.96 -21.96
CA GLU A 31 17.58 -2.34 -22.60
C GLU A 31 17.58 -0.81 -22.43
N ARG A 32 16.43 -0.19 -22.64
CA ARG A 32 16.27 1.27 -22.50
C ARG A 32 16.34 1.77 -21.06
N ASN A 33 15.78 1.02 -20.12
CA ASN A 33 15.63 1.45 -18.72
C ASN A 33 16.66 0.86 -17.75
N GLY A 34 17.48 -0.12 -18.20
CA GLY A 34 18.56 -0.71 -17.41
C GLY A 34 18.08 -1.50 -16.18
N THR A 35 18.91 -1.52 -15.15
CA THR A 35 18.65 -2.32 -13.93
C THR A 35 17.31 -1.98 -13.26
N PRO A 36 16.52 -2.99 -12.86
CA PRO A 36 15.29 -2.80 -12.09
C PRO A 36 15.52 -2.00 -10.79
N PRO A 37 14.58 -1.14 -10.39
CA PRO A 37 14.66 -0.44 -9.12
C PRO A 37 14.62 -1.42 -7.93
N PHE A 38 15.14 -0.98 -6.78
CA PHE A 38 14.89 -1.67 -5.52
C PHE A 38 13.47 -1.37 -5.06
N ILE A 39 12.61 -2.38 -4.92
CA ILE A 39 11.21 -2.21 -4.61
C ILE A 39 10.92 -2.68 -3.19
N PHE A 40 10.45 -1.76 -2.34
CA PHE A 40 9.95 -2.05 -1.02
C PHE A 40 8.47 -1.67 -0.94
N ASP A 41 7.60 -2.67 -0.99
CA ASP A 41 6.15 -2.51 -0.90
C ASP A 41 5.72 -2.43 0.57
N VAL A 42 5.28 -1.26 1.01
CA VAL A 42 4.93 -1.05 2.42
C VAL A 42 3.48 -1.39 2.76
N GLN A 43 2.71 -1.92 1.79
CA GLN A 43 1.33 -2.33 2.03
C GLN A 43 0.95 -3.60 1.26
N LEU A 44 1.07 -4.74 1.93
CA LEU A 44 0.66 -6.04 1.41
C LEU A 44 -0.40 -6.66 2.32
N HIS A 45 -1.29 -7.44 1.73
CA HIS A 45 -2.35 -8.14 2.42
C HIS A 45 -2.44 -9.59 2.01
N TYR A 46 -3.00 -10.40 2.90
CA TYR A 46 -3.55 -11.71 2.61
C TYR A 46 -4.74 -11.94 3.53
N VAL A 47 -5.40 -13.07 3.40
CA VAL A 47 -6.50 -13.49 4.27
C VAL A 47 -6.10 -14.80 4.93
N SER A 48 -6.30 -14.91 6.25
CA SER A 48 -5.98 -16.12 7.00
C SER A 48 -6.67 -17.35 6.44
N ALA A 49 -5.96 -18.48 6.44
CA ALA A 49 -6.55 -19.76 6.10
C ALA A 49 -7.71 -20.07 7.07
N GLY A 50 -8.84 -20.49 6.51
CA GLY A 50 -10.04 -20.77 7.29
C GLY A 50 -10.88 -19.54 7.66
N TYR A 51 -10.49 -18.33 7.27
CA TYR A 51 -11.38 -17.18 7.35
C TYR A 51 -12.54 -17.35 6.37
N ASP A 52 -13.74 -17.56 6.91
CA ASP A 52 -14.98 -17.64 6.13
C ASP A 52 -15.92 -16.48 6.50
N PRO A 53 -16.13 -15.49 5.60
CA PRO A 53 -16.99 -14.35 5.87
C PRO A 53 -18.47 -14.74 5.99
N THR A 54 -18.82 -15.98 5.66
CA THR A 54 -20.18 -16.52 5.85
C THR A 54 -20.38 -17.18 7.21
N ASN A 55 -19.30 -17.50 7.92
CA ASN A 55 -19.32 -18.11 9.25
C ASN A 55 -19.60 -17.04 10.32
N ALA A 56 -20.56 -17.30 11.22
CA ALA A 56 -20.91 -16.39 12.31
C ALA A 56 -19.74 -16.14 13.28
N GLU A 57 -18.83 -17.10 13.44
CA GLU A 57 -17.63 -16.97 14.26
C GLU A 57 -16.57 -16.10 13.59
N ALA A 58 -16.38 -16.19 12.28
CA ALA A 58 -15.54 -15.30 11.51
C ALA A 58 -16.08 -13.86 11.50
N SER A 59 -17.41 -13.69 11.55
CA SER A 59 -18.02 -12.36 11.70
C SER A 59 -17.84 -11.77 13.12
N ARG A 60 -17.64 -12.58 14.15
CA ARG A 60 -17.26 -12.15 15.50
C ARG A 60 -15.81 -11.66 15.58
N ARG A 61 -14.94 -12.12 14.68
CA ARG A 61 -13.56 -11.61 14.59
C ARG A 61 -13.48 -10.17 14.06
N GLY A 62 -14.60 -9.44 14.15
CA GLY A 62 -14.68 -7.99 13.93
C GLY A 62 -14.27 -7.57 12.54
N ALA A 63 -13.97 -8.56 11.80
CA ALA A 63 -13.41 -8.45 10.51
C ALA A 63 -14.39 -7.79 9.57
N VAL A 64 -13.88 -7.40 8.49
CA VAL A 64 -14.59 -6.90 7.33
C VAL A 64 -15.94 -7.63 7.23
N SER A 65 -17.02 -6.92 7.43
CA SER A 65 -18.36 -7.51 7.31
C SER A 65 -18.48 -8.22 5.96
N LYS A 66 -19.34 -9.22 5.86
CA LYS A 66 -19.63 -9.88 4.57
C LYS A 66 -19.86 -8.86 3.45
N GLY A 67 -20.52 -7.73 3.76
CA GLY A 67 -20.75 -6.65 2.81
C GLY A 67 -19.46 -5.92 2.40
N ALA A 68 -18.55 -5.66 3.34
CA ALA A 68 -17.28 -5.01 3.03
C ALA A 68 -16.35 -5.93 2.23
N LEU A 69 -16.31 -7.23 2.52
CA LEU A 69 -15.54 -8.19 1.74
C LEU A 69 -16.10 -8.36 0.32
N LEU A 70 -17.43 -8.39 0.19
CA LEU A 70 -18.09 -8.36 -1.13
C LEU A 70 -17.83 -7.03 -1.85
N GLY A 71 -17.73 -5.92 -1.13
CA GLY A 71 -17.35 -4.61 -1.67
C GLY A 71 -15.93 -4.60 -2.18
N LEU A 72 -14.97 -5.10 -1.40
CA LEU A 72 -13.58 -5.30 -1.81
C LEU A 72 -13.50 -6.21 -3.04
N ARG A 73 -14.20 -7.35 -3.03
CA ARG A 73 -14.26 -8.27 -4.16
C ARG A 73 -14.83 -7.62 -5.41
N ARG A 74 -15.90 -6.80 -5.28
CA ARG A 74 -16.48 -6.06 -6.42
C ARG A 74 -15.54 -4.98 -6.94
N GLY A 75 -14.91 -4.21 -6.05
CA GLY A 75 -13.95 -3.18 -6.42
C GLY A 75 -12.72 -3.76 -7.10
N SER A 76 -12.22 -4.89 -6.58
CA SER A 76 -11.02 -5.56 -7.09
C SER A 76 -11.29 -6.41 -8.34
N ARG A 77 -12.54 -6.73 -8.65
CA ARG A 77 -12.92 -7.55 -9.85
C ARG A 77 -12.35 -7.00 -11.15
N ARG A 78 -12.29 -5.70 -11.28
CA ARG A 78 -11.74 -5.05 -12.50
C ARG A 78 -10.23 -5.23 -12.64
N LEU A 79 -9.52 -5.46 -11.53
CA LEU A 79 -8.06 -5.43 -11.46
C LEU A 79 -7.45 -6.80 -11.18
N ASN A 80 -8.22 -7.75 -10.64
CA ASN A 80 -7.75 -9.10 -10.36
C ASN A 80 -8.62 -10.15 -11.06
N PRO A 81 -8.11 -10.81 -12.11
CA PRO A 81 -8.83 -11.83 -12.87
C PRO A 81 -9.33 -13.00 -12.04
N LYS A 82 -8.58 -13.41 -11.01
CA LYS A 82 -8.99 -14.51 -10.11
C LYS A 82 -10.27 -14.19 -9.35
N LEU A 83 -10.46 -12.91 -9.00
CA LEU A 83 -11.67 -12.46 -8.31
C LEU A 83 -12.83 -12.17 -9.25
N GLN A 84 -12.61 -12.14 -10.56
CA GLN A 84 -13.67 -11.93 -11.56
C GLN A 84 -14.54 -13.17 -11.75
N SER A 85 -13.95 -14.36 -11.67
CA SER A 85 -14.70 -15.60 -11.82
C SER A 85 -15.51 -15.90 -10.56
N ASP A 86 -16.69 -16.49 -10.72
CA ASP A 86 -17.47 -17.01 -9.59
C ASP A 86 -16.76 -18.21 -8.91
N ARG A 87 -15.68 -18.70 -9.50
CA ARG A 87 -14.81 -19.75 -8.97
C ARG A 87 -13.73 -19.21 -8.04
N GLY A 88 -13.51 -17.90 -7.97
CA GLY A 88 -12.56 -17.28 -7.03
C GLY A 88 -12.97 -17.57 -5.59
N THR A 89 -12.07 -18.14 -4.81
CA THR A 89 -12.27 -18.52 -3.41
C THR A 89 -11.43 -17.66 -2.48
N MET A 90 -11.65 -17.78 -1.18
CA MET A 90 -10.79 -17.12 -0.19
C MET A 90 -9.36 -17.68 -0.19
N ALA A 91 -9.16 -18.93 -0.68
CA ALA A 91 -7.83 -19.51 -0.87
C ALA A 91 -6.97 -18.72 -1.87
N ASP A 92 -7.58 -18.07 -2.86
CA ASP A 92 -6.86 -17.20 -3.80
C ASP A 92 -6.27 -15.96 -3.13
N LEU A 93 -6.67 -15.65 -1.91
CA LEU A 93 -6.17 -14.56 -1.08
C LEU A 93 -5.29 -15.05 0.08
N ALA A 94 -4.96 -16.35 0.15
CA ALA A 94 -4.13 -16.91 1.20
C ALA A 94 -2.65 -16.45 1.08
N TRP A 95 -1.89 -16.64 2.15
CA TRP A 95 -0.51 -16.14 2.26
C TRP A 95 0.45 -16.79 1.24
N ASP A 96 0.27 -18.05 0.90
CA ASP A 96 1.07 -18.76 -0.10
C ASP A 96 0.88 -18.17 -1.50
N ASN A 97 -0.38 -17.83 -1.85
CA ASN A 97 -0.65 -17.10 -3.07
C ASN A 97 -0.11 -15.67 -3.01
N MET A 98 -0.14 -15.00 -1.86
CA MET A 98 0.51 -13.70 -1.69
C MET A 98 2.02 -13.80 -1.95
N VAL A 99 2.71 -14.82 -1.45
CA VAL A 99 4.13 -15.05 -1.74
C VAL A 99 4.37 -15.23 -3.24
N LYS A 100 3.53 -16.03 -3.91
CA LYS A 100 3.60 -16.22 -5.36
C LYS A 100 3.42 -14.91 -6.11
N GLU A 101 2.31 -14.19 -5.87
CA GLU A 101 1.96 -12.97 -6.60
C GLU A 101 2.99 -11.85 -6.38
N VAL A 102 3.48 -11.70 -5.15
CA VAL A 102 4.37 -10.59 -4.77
C VAL A 102 5.82 -10.87 -5.10
N PHE A 103 6.32 -12.08 -4.87
CA PHE A 103 7.74 -12.36 -5.00
C PHE A 103 8.11 -13.18 -6.23
N LEU A 104 7.26 -14.12 -6.65
CA LEU A 104 7.55 -14.93 -7.83
C LEU A 104 7.11 -14.23 -9.11
N ASP A 105 5.93 -13.65 -9.12
CA ASP A 105 5.33 -12.98 -10.28
C ASP A 105 5.70 -11.49 -10.40
N SER A 106 6.41 -10.92 -9.43
CA SER A 106 6.79 -9.50 -9.47
C SER A 106 8.24 -9.24 -9.06
N GLU A 107 8.69 -8.02 -9.29
CA GLU A 107 10.04 -7.54 -8.93
C GLU A 107 10.13 -7.01 -7.49
N THR A 108 9.11 -7.20 -6.66
CA THR A 108 9.13 -6.75 -5.28
C THR A 108 10.27 -7.42 -4.50
N ALA A 109 11.13 -6.61 -3.92
CA ALA A 109 12.29 -7.05 -3.16
C ALA A 109 11.94 -7.30 -1.69
N ILE A 110 11.19 -6.39 -1.07
CA ILE A 110 10.78 -6.44 0.34
C ILE A 110 9.29 -6.08 0.42
N GLY A 111 8.57 -6.70 1.36
CA GLY A 111 7.18 -6.42 1.64
C GLY A 111 6.89 -6.18 3.11
N LEU A 112 5.82 -5.45 3.40
CA LEU A 112 5.28 -5.23 4.74
C LEU A 112 3.84 -5.74 4.79
N ILE A 113 3.60 -6.78 5.60
CA ILE A 113 2.29 -7.41 5.75
C ILE A 113 1.39 -6.56 6.64
N SER A 114 0.17 -6.35 6.19
CA SER A 114 -0.92 -5.70 6.92
C SER A 114 -2.16 -6.59 6.97
N THR A 115 -3.07 -6.34 7.91
CA THR A 115 -4.39 -6.97 7.95
C THR A 115 -5.43 -6.09 7.24
N PRO A 116 -6.51 -6.67 6.69
CA PRO A 116 -7.71 -5.90 6.36
C PRO A 116 -8.31 -5.19 7.59
N PRO A 117 -9.11 -4.12 7.39
CA PRO A 117 -9.66 -3.35 8.49
C PRO A 117 -10.57 -4.17 9.40
N GLY A 118 -10.48 -3.93 10.70
CA GLY A 118 -11.34 -4.50 11.72
C GLY A 118 -11.09 -3.82 13.07
N PRO A 119 -12.10 -3.73 13.95
CA PRO A 119 -11.97 -3.00 15.20
C PRO A 119 -11.26 -3.78 16.31
N TYR A 120 -11.10 -5.09 16.18
CA TYR A 120 -10.55 -5.96 17.24
C TYR A 120 -9.22 -6.58 16.79
N PRO A 121 -8.07 -6.06 17.27
CA PRO A 121 -6.75 -6.50 16.81
C PRO A 121 -6.47 -8.01 17.00
N GLN A 122 -6.92 -8.59 18.10
CA GLN A 122 -6.72 -10.01 18.38
C GLN A 122 -7.59 -10.93 17.53
N GLU A 123 -8.70 -10.40 17.01
CA GLU A 123 -9.69 -11.12 16.20
C GLU A 123 -9.68 -10.61 14.74
N ALA A 124 -8.63 -9.91 14.34
CA ALA A 124 -8.48 -9.38 12.99
C ALA A 124 -8.51 -10.52 11.95
N VAL A 125 -8.81 -10.19 10.69
CA VAL A 125 -8.77 -11.14 9.57
C VAL A 125 -7.42 -11.84 9.51
N VAL A 126 -6.34 -11.09 9.76
CA VAL A 126 -5.00 -11.63 9.99
C VAL A 126 -4.49 -11.04 11.31
N PRO A 127 -4.55 -11.79 12.41
CA PRO A 127 -4.07 -11.30 13.71
C PRO A 127 -2.56 -11.00 13.70
N PRO A 128 -2.06 -10.08 14.55
CA PRO A 128 -0.63 -9.74 14.62
C PRO A 128 0.27 -10.97 14.81
N LYS A 129 -0.15 -11.94 15.62
CA LYS A 129 0.58 -13.19 15.82
C LYS A 129 0.76 -13.99 14.53
N GLU A 130 -0.24 -14.03 13.68
CA GLU A 130 -0.17 -14.74 12.40
C GLU A 130 0.70 -13.95 11.41
N MET A 131 0.51 -12.64 11.29
CA MET A 131 1.35 -11.80 10.41
C MET A 131 2.84 -11.94 10.75
N THR A 132 3.19 -11.89 12.02
CA THR A 132 4.57 -12.03 12.47
C THR A 132 5.10 -13.45 12.28
N HIS A 133 4.27 -14.46 12.45
CA HIS A 133 4.64 -15.86 12.16
C HIS A 133 4.97 -16.03 10.66
N ILE A 134 4.13 -15.57 9.77
CA ILE A 134 4.38 -15.66 8.31
C ILE A 134 5.61 -14.85 7.91
N ARG A 135 5.78 -13.62 8.45
CA ARG A 135 7.02 -12.85 8.29
C ARG A 135 8.24 -13.65 8.68
N ASP A 136 8.23 -14.25 9.86
CA ASP A 136 9.37 -14.98 10.42
C ASP A 136 9.68 -16.24 9.60
N GLU A 137 8.65 -16.97 9.14
CA GLU A 137 8.83 -18.13 8.28
C GLU A 137 9.41 -17.74 6.91
N ILE A 138 8.91 -16.69 6.27
CA ILE A 138 9.48 -16.20 5.01
C ILE A 138 10.95 -15.83 5.22
N ASN A 139 11.26 -15.04 6.25
CA ASN A 139 12.62 -14.58 6.51
C ASN A 139 13.56 -15.76 6.89
N ARG A 140 13.07 -16.74 7.63
CA ARG A 140 13.81 -17.97 7.97
C ARG A 140 14.13 -18.81 6.74
N VAL A 141 13.13 -19.06 5.88
CA VAL A 141 13.30 -19.86 4.67
C VAL A 141 14.23 -19.16 3.67
N THR A 142 14.07 -17.85 3.51
CA THR A 142 14.90 -17.09 2.59
C THR A 142 16.31 -16.84 3.11
N GLN A 143 16.52 -16.93 4.43
CA GLN A 143 17.74 -16.50 5.14
C GLN A 143 18.07 -15.02 4.85
N SER A 144 17.03 -14.25 4.59
CA SER A 144 17.08 -12.84 4.23
C SER A 144 15.84 -12.13 4.78
N ARG A 145 15.98 -10.89 5.26
CA ARG A 145 14.82 -10.12 5.73
C ARG A 145 14.06 -9.54 4.55
N ARG A 146 13.20 -10.37 3.95
CA ARG A 146 12.33 -10.04 2.81
C ARG A 146 10.95 -9.55 3.22
N MET A 147 10.55 -9.82 4.47
CA MET A 147 9.21 -9.50 4.96
C MET A 147 9.28 -8.77 6.30
N PHE A 148 8.39 -7.79 6.44
CA PHE A 148 8.09 -7.03 7.64
C PHE A 148 6.62 -7.27 8.01
N ALA A 149 6.21 -6.95 9.25
CA ALA A 149 4.83 -7.13 9.69
C ALA A 149 4.37 -6.02 10.63
N HIS A 150 3.11 -5.63 10.48
CA HIS A 150 2.46 -4.69 11.40
C HIS A 150 2.07 -5.34 12.72
N GLY A 151 2.08 -4.51 13.79
CA GLY A 151 1.17 -4.64 14.89
C GLY A 151 -0.11 -3.84 14.59
N ILE A 152 -1.20 -4.21 15.24
CA ILE A 152 -2.50 -3.57 15.06
C ILE A 152 -2.92 -2.91 16.35
N VAL A 153 -3.54 -1.73 16.25
CA VAL A 153 -4.06 -1.01 17.39
C VAL A 153 -5.41 -0.37 17.08
N SER A 154 -6.30 -0.41 18.07
CA SER A 154 -7.63 0.20 18.06
C SER A 154 -7.87 0.94 19.37
N PRO A 155 -7.38 2.19 19.53
CA PRO A 155 -7.33 2.89 20.82
C PRO A 155 -8.69 3.10 21.45
N GLN A 156 -9.77 3.09 20.65
CA GLN A 156 -11.16 3.16 21.14
C GLN A 156 -11.57 1.96 22.01
N LEU A 157 -10.80 0.88 22.02
CA LEU A 157 -11.02 -0.26 22.92
C LEU A 157 -10.44 -0.05 24.31
N GLY A 158 -9.72 1.06 24.54
CA GLY A 158 -9.22 1.46 25.84
C GLY A 158 -7.98 0.70 26.32
N GLN A 159 -7.83 0.57 27.65
CA GLN A 159 -6.60 0.10 28.28
C GLN A 159 -6.18 -1.32 27.82
N ALA A 160 -7.12 -2.22 27.61
CA ALA A 160 -6.82 -3.59 27.20
C ALA A 160 -6.07 -3.65 25.85
N ASP A 161 -6.41 -2.76 24.91
CA ASP A 161 -5.70 -2.68 23.62
C ASP A 161 -4.34 -2.01 23.77
N LEU A 162 -4.21 -1.00 24.63
CA LEU A 162 -2.93 -0.39 24.97
C LEU A 162 -1.96 -1.39 25.63
N ASP A 163 -2.45 -2.28 26.49
CA ASP A 163 -1.64 -3.36 27.09
C ASP A 163 -1.25 -4.41 26.03
N PHE A 164 -2.13 -4.66 25.07
CA PHE A 164 -1.82 -5.54 23.94
C PHE A 164 -0.73 -4.96 23.02
N MET A 165 -0.61 -3.63 22.91
CA MET A 165 0.52 -3.00 22.22
C MET A 165 1.88 -3.40 22.86
N ASP A 166 1.98 -3.39 24.19
CA ASP A 166 3.21 -3.82 24.87
C ASP A 166 3.56 -5.28 24.51
N GLN A 167 2.57 -6.16 24.50
CA GLN A 167 2.77 -7.56 24.13
C GLN A 167 3.21 -7.69 22.66
N GLN A 168 2.57 -6.98 21.73
CA GLN A 168 2.94 -7.00 20.31
C GLN A 168 4.40 -6.54 20.11
N ALA A 169 4.80 -5.44 20.72
CA ALA A 169 6.16 -4.93 20.58
C ALA A 169 7.21 -5.87 21.24
N ALA A 170 6.95 -6.33 22.48
CA ALA A 170 7.90 -7.13 23.24
C ALA A 170 8.04 -8.56 22.70
N THR A 171 6.92 -9.20 22.39
CA THR A 171 6.88 -10.65 22.04
C THR A 171 6.89 -10.90 20.54
N LEU A 172 6.09 -10.15 19.78
CA LEU A 172 5.95 -10.38 18.33
C LEU A 172 6.98 -9.60 17.51
N LYS A 173 7.71 -8.65 18.13
CA LYS A 173 8.75 -7.85 17.45
C LYS A 173 8.24 -7.23 16.16
N ILE A 174 7.08 -6.59 16.22
CA ILE A 174 6.48 -5.91 15.09
C ILE A 174 7.37 -4.81 14.52
N ASP A 175 7.18 -4.46 13.25
CA ASP A 175 8.02 -3.50 12.54
C ASP A 175 7.41 -2.09 12.46
N ALA A 176 6.09 -2.00 12.49
CA ALA A 176 5.32 -0.75 12.49
C ALA A 176 3.92 -1.00 13.09
N TRP A 177 3.26 0.06 13.51
CA TRP A 177 1.84 0.03 13.93
C TRP A 177 0.92 0.24 12.73
N LYS A 178 -0.27 -0.38 12.77
CA LYS A 178 -1.35 -0.12 11.82
C LYS A 178 -2.64 0.22 12.56
N ALA A 179 -3.29 1.31 12.13
CA ALA A 179 -4.59 1.72 12.65
C ALA A 179 -5.58 2.06 11.54
N TYR A 180 -6.86 1.88 11.84
CA TYR A 180 -8.01 2.18 10.98
C TYR A 180 -8.94 3.14 11.71
N THR A 181 -8.82 4.43 11.43
CA THR A 181 -9.56 5.48 12.15
C THR A 181 -11.06 5.47 11.89
N GLY A 182 -11.50 4.95 10.74
CA GLY A 182 -12.92 4.77 10.41
C GLY A 182 -13.52 3.45 10.90
N ALA A 183 -12.76 2.56 11.54
CA ALA A 183 -13.27 1.28 12.01
C ALA A 183 -14.19 1.48 13.23
N ALA A 184 -15.45 1.06 13.08
CA ALA A 184 -16.42 1.09 14.17
C ALA A 184 -16.17 -0.06 15.15
N ALA A 185 -16.35 0.22 16.45
CA ALA A 185 -16.31 -0.77 17.52
C ALA A 185 -17.47 -0.53 18.50
N LYS A 186 -17.77 -1.47 19.38
CA LYS A 186 -18.80 -1.30 20.40
C LYS A 186 -18.49 -0.09 21.29
N GLY A 187 -19.40 0.87 21.35
CA GLY A 187 -19.22 2.14 22.06
C GLY A 187 -18.50 3.23 21.25
N PHE A 188 -18.04 2.91 20.04
CA PHE A 188 -17.42 3.83 19.09
C PHE A 188 -17.89 3.50 17.67
N GLU A 189 -19.19 3.63 17.44
CA GLU A 189 -19.84 3.23 16.20
C GLU A 189 -19.46 4.08 14.98
N HIS A 190 -18.74 5.20 15.21
CA HIS A 190 -18.43 6.18 14.18
C HIS A 190 -16.95 6.26 13.78
N GLY A 191 -16.02 5.66 14.57
CA GLY A 191 -14.59 5.85 14.40
C GLY A 191 -13.99 6.90 15.36
N TRP A 192 -12.75 7.35 15.09
CA TRP A 192 -12.00 8.26 15.95
C TRP A 192 -11.00 9.10 15.14
N PHE A 193 -10.58 10.25 15.69
CA PHE A 193 -9.55 11.11 15.09
C PHE A 193 -8.17 10.85 15.70
N LEU A 194 -7.12 10.98 14.87
CA LEU A 194 -5.74 10.76 15.30
C LEU A 194 -5.23 11.86 16.25
N ASP A 195 -5.83 13.03 16.21
CA ASP A 195 -5.54 14.17 17.10
C ASP A 195 -6.46 14.25 18.34
N ASP A 196 -7.26 13.21 18.57
CA ASP A 196 -8.05 13.10 19.80
C ASP A 196 -7.14 12.77 20.99
N GLU A 197 -7.00 13.74 21.91
CA GLU A 197 -6.11 13.64 23.06
C GLU A 197 -6.52 12.56 24.07
N LYS A 198 -7.79 12.14 24.08
CA LYS A 198 -8.29 11.12 24.99
C LYS A 198 -8.23 9.71 24.40
N ILE A 199 -8.43 9.59 23.10
CA ILE A 199 -8.50 8.29 22.41
C ILE A 199 -7.15 7.95 21.76
N ALA A 200 -6.61 8.85 20.93
CA ALA A 200 -5.42 8.56 20.13
C ALA A 200 -4.10 8.81 20.88
N TYR A 201 -4.01 9.85 21.70
CA TYR A 201 -2.73 10.21 22.33
C TYR A 201 -2.20 9.15 23.30
N PRO A 202 -3.00 8.48 24.14
CA PRO A 202 -2.50 7.35 24.93
C PRO A 202 -1.85 6.26 24.09
N MET A 203 -2.40 5.96 22.91
CA MET A 203 -1.83 5.02 21.97
C MET A 203 -0.50 5.52 21.36
N LEU A 204 -0.42 6.79 20.94
CA LEU A 204 0.80 7.37 20.39
C LEU A 204 1.92 7.44 21.44
N GLU A 205 1.59 7.79 22.68
CA GLU A 205 2.54 7.70 23.81
C GLU A 205 3.00 6.25 24.06
N LYS A 206 2.10 5.28 23.94
CA LYS A 206 2.45 3.87 24.06
C LYS A 206 3.36 3.44 22.90
N ALA A 207 3.06 3.81 21.67
CA ALA A 207 3.92 3.54 20.50
C ALA A 207 5.35 4.11 20.72
N ARG A 208 5.46 5.34 21.23
CA ARG A 208 6.73 5.96 21.61
C ARG A 208 7.49 5.14 22.65
N LYS A 209 6.81 4.68 23.71
CA LYS A 209 7.40 3.89 24.81
C LYS A 209 7.86 2.50 24.37
N THR A 210 7.17 1.86 23.44
CA THR A 210 7.57 0.57 22.89
C THR A 210 8.78 0.65 21.97
N GLY A 211 9.16 1.85 21.52
CA GLY A 211 10.26 2.09 20.58
C GLY A 211 9.88 1.83 19.11
N VAL A 212 8.66 1.35 18.82
CA VAL A 212 8.16 1.19 17.46
C VAL A 212 7.49 2.50 17.02
N ARG A 213 8.25 3.36 16.35
CA ARG A 213 7.86 4.74 16.06
C ARG A 213 7.30 4.96 14.65
N ARG A 214 7.13 3.92 13.86
CA ARG A 214 6.46 3.96 12.56
C ARG A 214 4.98 3.66 12.76
N PHE A 215 4.14 4.60 12.38
CA PHE A 215 2.70 4.54 12.59
C PHE A 215 1.96 4.66 11.26
N CYS A 216 1.48 3.54 10.75
CA CYS A 216 0.75 3.44 9.50
C CYS A 216 -0.74 3.63 9.77
N VAL A 217 -1.36 4.61 9.14
CA VAL A 217 -2.76 4.93 9.35
C VAL A 217 -3.54 4.96 8.04
N HIS A 218 -4.68 4.29 8.02
CA HIS A 218 -5.58 4.32 6.87
C HIS A 218 -6.27 5.69 6.80
N LYS A 219 -5.89 6.50 5.84
CA LYS A 219 -6.42 7.85 5.59
C LYS A 219 -6.59 8.06 4.08
N GLY A 220 -7.82 8.09 3.65
CA GLY A 220 -8.24 8.03 2.25
C GLY A 220 -9.03 6.76 1.97
N LEU A 221 -9.66 6.64 0.78
CA LEU A 221 -10.54 5.54 0.40
C LEU A 221 -11.43 5.11 1.55
N PRO A 222 -12.39 5.96 1.98
CA PRO A 222 -13.04 5.88 3.28
C PRO A 222 -13.64 4.51 3.58
N LEU A 223 -13.35 4.01 4.78
CA LEU A 223 -13.91 2.80 5.35
C LEU A 223 -14.71 3.15 6.62
N GLY A 224 -15.70 2.33 6.93
CA GLY A 224 -16.56 2.54 8.08
C GLY A 224 -17.79 3.42 7.81
N PRO A 225 -18.60 3.68 8.84
CA PRO A 225 -19.90 4.34 8.68
C PRO A 225 -19.81 5.84 8.39
N VAL A 226 -18.72 6.49 8.80
CA VAL A 226 -18.53 7.93 8.63
C VAL A 226 -17.19 8.19 7.92
N ALA A 227 -17.26 8.70 6.70
CA ALA A 227 -16.10 8.94 5.85
C ALA A 227 -15.09 9.89 6.50
N ASP A 228 -15.54 10.90 7.21
CA ASP A 228 -14.73 11.97 7.76
C ASP A 228 -13.59 11.51 8.69
N TYR A 229 -13.74 10.40 9.41
CA TYR A 229 -12.66 9.82 10.20
C TYR A 229 -11.48 9.30 9.37
N ASN A 230 -11.66 9.13 8.05
CA ASN A 230 -10.59 8.76 7.13
C ASN A 230 -9.95 9.98 6.44
N HIS A 231 -10.41 11.20 6.72
CA HIS A 231 -9.79 12.42 6.23
C HIS A 231 -8.43 12.63 6.93
N PRO A 232 -7.34 13.00 6.22
CA PRO A 232 -6.01 13.09 6.80
C PRO A 232 -5.72 14.38 7.60
N ARG A 233 -6.69 15.32 7.74
CA ARG A 233 -6.45 16.61 8.40
C ARG A 233 -5.95 16.54 9.85
N ASP A 234 -6.38 15.50 10.59
CA ASP A 234 -5.99 15.25 11.97
C ASP A 234 -4.50 14.91 12.14
N LEU A 235 -3.83 14.50 11.06
CA LEU A 235 -2.40 14.24 11.04
C LEU A 235 -1.54 15.48 11.29
N ILE A 236 -1.99 16.66 10.90
CA ILE A 236 -1.21 17.89 11.09
C ILE A 236 -0.94 18.15 12.57
N LYS A 237 -1.99 18.04 13.42
CA LYS A 237 -1.85 18.23 14.86
C LYS A 237 -1.10 17.03 15.47
N ALA A 238 -1.48 15.80 15.14
CA ALA A 238 -0.83 14.62 15.68
C ALA A 238 0.68 14.58 15.37
N ALA A 239 1.09 14.87 14.14
CA ALA A 239 2.50 14.88 13.75
C ALA A 239 3.29 16.02 14.41
N LYS A 240 2.65 17.15 14.70
CA LYS A 240 3.25 18.27 15.46
C LYS A 240 3.50 17.89 16.90
N ASP A 241 2.53 17.22 17.54
CA ASP A 241 2.58 16.87 18.96
C ASP A 241 3.47 15.62 19.22
N PHE A 242 3.66 14.78 18.17
CA PHE A 242 4.51 13.58 18.19
C PHE A 242 5.59 13.64 17.09
N PRO A 243 6.55 14.57 17.19
CA PRO A 243 7.56 14.79 16.14
C PRO A 243 8.58 13.64 15.99
N ASP A 244 8.61 12.71 16.92
CA ASP A 244 9.47 11.52 16.93
C ASP A 244 8.74 10.25 16.44
N ILE A 245 7.48 10.36 15.99
CA ILE A 245 6.74 9.30 15.33
C ILE A 245 6.66 9.61 13.82
N ASP A 246 7.04 8.66 12.99
CA ASP A 246 6.83 8.70 11.54
C ASP A 246 5.42 8.21 11.21
N PHE A 247 4.59 9.11 10.66
CA PHE A 247 3.23 8.79 10.22
C PHE A 247 3.21 8.43 8.74
N LEU A 248 2.86 7.18 8.43
CA LEU A 248 2.70 6.69 7.06
C LEU A 248 1.21 6.71 6.70
N VAL A 249 0.84 7.61 5.80
CA VAL A 249 -0.54 7.92 5.42
C VAL A 249 -0.96 7.02 4.28
N TYR A 250 -1.59 5.90 4.60
CA TYR A 250 -2.02 4.92 3.62
C TYR A 250 -3.17 5.46 2.78
N HIS A 251 -3.06 5.25 1.45
CA HIS A 251 -3.95 5.76 0.40
C HIS A 251 -3.88 7.27 0.16
N SER A 252 -2.84 7.95 0.69
CA SER A 252 -2.52 9.36 0.38
C SER A 252 -3.68 10.35 0.49
N GLY A 253 -4.64 10.10 1.38
CA GLY A 253 -5.80 10.96 1.57
C GLY A 253 -6.77 10.99 0.40
N LEU A 254 -6.75 10.02 -0.52
CA LEU A 254 -7.66 9.98 -1.67
C LEU A 254 -9.09 9.70 -1.22
N LEU A 255 -10.02 10.64 -1.45
CA LEU A 255 -11.43 10.43 -1.12
C LEU A 255 -12.07 9.35 -2.02
N SER A 256 -11.86 9.43 -3.33
CA SER A 256 -12.49 8.56 -4.31
C SER A 256 -11.75 8.57 -5.63
N VAL A 257 -11.72 7.43 -6.29
CA VAL A 257 -11.19 7.29 -7.67
C VAL A 257 -12.09 7.91 -8.73
N SER A 258 -13.34 8.20 -8.39
CA SER A 258 -14.33 8.79 -9.30
C SER A 258 -14.33 10.33 -9.31
N GLY A 259 -13.52 10.98 -8.49
CA GLY A 259 -13.42 12.42 -8.40
C GLY A 259 -12.80 13.02 -9.66
N GLY A 260 -13.58 13.78 -10.41
CA GLY A 260 -13.13 14.46 -11.61
C GLY A 260 -12.13 15.58 -11.30
N THR A 261 -11.21 15.84 -12.22
CA THR A 261 -10.09 16.75 -12.03
C THR A 261 -9.89 17.72 -13.19
N SER A 262 -10.98 18.20 -13.77
CA SER A 262 -10.87 19.27 -14.78
C SER A 262 -10.14 20.51 -14.26
N THR A 263 -10.14 20.73 -12.93
CA THR A 263 -9.47 21.83 -12.23
C THR A 263 -8.08 21.49 -11.70
N GLY A 264 -7.70 20.19 -11.69
CA GLY A 264 -6.49 19.70 -11.02
C GLY A 264 -6.69 19.37 -9.54
N GLU A 265 -7.90 19.49 -9.03
CA GLU A 265 -8.23 19.12 -7.65
C GLU A 265 -8.40 17.61 -7.49
N VAL A 266 -7.77 17.06 -6.46
CA VAL A 266 -7.94 15.68 -5.98
C VAL A 266 -8.52 15.79 -4.56
N PRO A 267 -9.84 15.61 -4.39
CA PRO A 267 -10.51 15.83 -3.10
C PRO A 267 -9.80 15.15 -1.93
N TRP A 268 -9.72 15.85 -0.80
CA TRP A 268 -8.97 15.53 0.42
C TRP A 268 -7.45 15.57 0.24
N THR A 269 -6.90 14.97 -0.82
CA THR A 269 -5.44 15.02 -1.07
C THR A 269 -4.97 16.46 -1.28
N THR A 270 -5.68 17.21 -2.14
CA THR A 270 -5.35 18.63 -2.41
C THR A 270 -5.42 19.48 -1.14
N GLU A 271 -6.50 19.33 -0.36
CA GLU A 271 -6.68 20.02 0.91
C GLU A 271 -5.54 19.68 1.89
N PHE A 272 -5.21 18.41 2.04
CA PHE A 272 -4.14 17.98 2.93
C PHE A 272 -2.77 18.50 2.48
N CYS A 273 -2.48 18.48 1.19
CA CYS A 273 -1.27 19.09 0.63
C CYS A 273 -1.18 20.59 0.94
N GLN A 274 -2.29 21.32 0.83
CA GLN A 274 -2.35 22.75 1.19
C GLN A 274 -2.10 22.98 2.69
N MET A 275 -2.72 22.17 3.56
CA MET A 275 -2.47 22.22 5.00
C MET A 275 -1.00 21.92 5.33
N LYS A 276 -0.42 20.89 4.71
CA LYS A 276 0.99 20.49 4.91
C LYS A 276 1.96 21.61 4.54
N LYS A 277 1.73 22.32 3.44
CA LYS A 277 2.57 23.45 2.99
C LYS A 277 2.64 24.60 3.99
N GLN A 278 1.67 24.72 4.89
CA GLN A 278 1.65 25.72 5.95
C GLN A 278 2.46 25.30 7.18
N THR A 279 3.14 24.15 7.12
CA THR A 279 3.92 23.58 8.23
C THR A 279 5.34 23.22 7.81
N SER A 280 6.21 23.07 8.80
CA SER A 280 7.58 22.53 8.61
C SER A 280 7.71 21.06 8.97
N LEU A 281 6.60 20.32 9.14
CA LEU A 281 6.59 18.92 9.55
C LEU A 281 7.38 18.04 8.57
N LYS A 282 8.16 17.08 9.09
CA LYS A 282 9.01 16.15 8.32
C LYS A 282 8.74 14.68 8.62
N ASN A 283 7.76 14.39 9.45
CA ASN A 283 7.42 13.06 9.93
C ASN A 283 6.08 12.54 9.37
N ILE A 284 5.69 13.01 8.18
CA ILE A 284 4.50 12.54 7.45
C ILE A 284 4.94 12.01 6.10
N TYR A 285 4.61 10.76 5.81
CA TYR A 285 4.93 10.04 4.57
C TYR A 285 3.64 9.60 3.87
N MET A 286 3.54 9.84 2.57
CA MET A 286 2.35 9.56 1.78
C MET A 286 2.52 8.25 1.02
N GLU A 287 1.62 7.30 1.23
CA GLU A 287 1.72 5.96 0.69
C GLU A 287 0.71 5.75 -0.45
N LEU A 288 1.13 5.05 -1.52
CA LEU A 288 0.41 4.97 -2.80
C LEU A 288 -0.49 3.73 -2.97
N GLY A 289 -0.59 2.85 -1.97
CA GLY A 289 -1.40 1.61 -2.06
C GLY A 289 -2.84 1.86 -2.43
N SER A 290 -3.38 1.03 -3.29
CA SER A 290 -4.67 1.21 -3.99
C SER A 290 -4.79 2.50 -4.81
N THR A 291 -4.21 3.60 -4.33
CA THR A 291 -4.36 4.93 -4.92
C THR A 291 -3.78 5.00 -6.33
N PHE A 292 -2.50 4.60 -6.47
CA PHE A 292 -1.87 4.59 -7.77
C PHE A 292 -2.55 3.59 -8.71
N GLY A 293 -2.71 2.33 -8.26
CA GLY A 293 -3.28 1.26 -9.10
C GLY A 293 -4.68 1.58 -9.63
N GLN A 294 -5.53 2.18 -8.81
CA GLN A 294 -6.88 2.54 -9.23
C GLN A 294 -6.89 3.78 -10.13
N LEU A 295 -6.17 4.84 -9.76
CA LEU A 295 -6.18 6.08 -10.56
C LEU A 295 -5.49 5.90 -11.91
N VAL A 296 -4.36 5.21 -11.96
CA VAL A 296 -3.61 5.03 -13.20
C VAL A 296 -4.41 4.29 -14.27
N THR A 297 -5.35 3.43 -13.87
CA THR A 297 -6.19 2.67 -14.79
C THR A 297 -7.52 3.34 -15.14
N THR A 298 -8.00 4.26 -14.31
CA THR A 298 -9.33 4.88 -14.46
C THR A 298 -9.27 6.35 -14.81
N ASN A 299 -8.28 7.08 -14.27
CA ASN A 299 -8.13 8.53 -14.44
C ASN A 299 -6.65 8.93 -14.34
N PRO A 300 -5.83 8.69 -15.38
CA PRO A 300 -4.40 9.04 -15.37
C PRO A 300 -4.13 10.53 -15.11
N THR A 301 -5.05 11.42 -15.47
CA THR A 301 -4.96 12.85 -15.16
C THR A 301 -5.01 13.11 -13.66
N ALA A 302 -5.97 12.49 -12.96
CA ALA A 302 -6.04 12.58 -11.50
C ALA A 302 -4.81 11.97 -10.84
N CYS A 303 -4.29 10.87 -11.39
CA CYS A 303 -3.05 10.25 -10.93
C CYS A 303 -1.85 11.22 -11.02
N ALA A 304 -1.73 11.92 -12.15
CA ALA A 304 -0.69 12.93 -12.35
C ALA A 304 -0.81 14.11 -11.37
N HIS A 305 -2.03 14.60 -11.15
CA HIS A 305 -2.28 15.66 -10.17
C HIS A 305 -1.98 15.20 -8.73
N LEU A 306 -2.40 14.00 -8.35
CA LEU A 306 -2.09 13.45 -7.05
C LEU A 306 -0.58 13.38 -6.83
N LEU A 307 0.16 12.70 -7.71
CA LEU A 307 1.60 12.54 -7.58
C LEU A 307 2.33 13.89 -7.60
N GLY A 308 1.95 14.80 -8.49
CA GLY A 308 2.52 16.14 -8.55
C GLY A 308 2.34 16.92 -7.25
N GLN A 309 1.13 16.90 -6.68
CA GLN A 309 0.81 17.58 -5.42
C GLN A 309 1.51 16.95 -4.21
N LEU A 310 1.59 15.60 -4.15
CA LEU A 310 2.30 14.92 -3.08
C LEU A 310 3.79 15.28 -3.06
N VAL A 311 4.44 15.23 -4.22
CA VAL A 311 5.86 15.58 -4.33
C VAL A 311 6.11 17.04 -4.00
N ASP A 312 5.24 17.94 -4.43
CA ASP A 312 5.34 19.38 -4.18
C ASP A 312 5.11 19.74 -2.70
N ALA A 313 4.18 19.08 -2.01
CA ALA A 313 3.84 19.40 -0.63
C ALA A 313 4.70 18.68 0.43
N PHE A 314 5.09 17.44 0.17
CA PHE A 314 5.80 16.59 1.13
C PHE A 314 7.27 16.40 0.78
N GLY A 315 7.64 16.57 -0.48
CA GLY A 315 8.94 16.21 -1.03
C GLY A 315 8.97 14.78 -1.55
N ILE A 316 9.83 14.54 -2.54
CA ILE A 316 9.98 13.23 -3.18
C ILE A 316 10.39 12.13 -2.18
N ASP A 317 11.14 12.49 -1.15
CA ASP A 317 11.65 11.62 -0.09
C ASP A 317 10.59 11.22 0.96
N HIS A 318 9.37 11.75 0.84
CA HIS A 318 8.22 11.44 1.71
C HIS A 318 7.08 10.74 0.98
N VAL A 319 7.27 10.28 -0.25
CA VAL A 319 6.31 9.44 -0.96
C VAL A 319 6.80 8.00 -0.96
N LEU A 320 5.95 7.05 -0.55
CA LEU A 320 6.26 5.64 -0.37
C LEU A 320 5.47 4.78 -1.34
N TRP A 321 6.11 3.73 -1.85
CA TRP A 321 5.47 2.73 -2.66
C TRP A 321 4.72 1.72 -1.81
N GLY A 322 3.45 1.51 -2.13
CA GLY A 322 2.63 0.42 -1.68
C GLY A 322 1.65 0.04 -2.80
N THR A 323 1.30 -1.22 -2.87
CA THR A 323 0.39 -1.71 -3.91
C THR A 323 -0.98 -2.09 -3.40
N ASP A 324 -1.08 -2.33 -2.10
CA ASP A 324 -2.28 -2.90 -1.48
C ASP A 324 -2.64 -4.28 -2.07
N SER A 325 -1.63 -4.99 -2.64
CA SER A 325 -1.78 -6.37 -3.09
C SER A 325 -1.93 -7.26 -1.84
N ILE A 326 -2.75 -8.28 -1.91
CA ILE A 326 -3.14 -9.16 -3.02
C ILE A 326 -4.50 -8.80 -3.69
N TRP A 327 -5.19 -7.72 -3.25
CA TRP A 327 -6.53 -7.39 -3.79
C TRP A 327 -6.54 -7.24 -5.31
N TYR A 328 -5.43 -6.83 -5.88
CA TYR A 328 -5.24 -6.54 -7.30
C TYR A 328 -4.42 -7.62 -8.03
N GLY A 329 -4.19 -8.77 -7.41
CA GLY A 329 -3.29 -9.82 -7.90
C GLY A 329 -1.82 -9.42 -7.78
N THR A 330 -0.99 -9.87 -8.73
CA THR A 330 0.43 -9.53 -8.71
C THR A 330 0.64 -8.02 -8.81
N PRO A 331 1.56 -7.44 -8.01
CA PRO A 331 1.92 -6.03 -8.12
C PRO A 331 2.69 -5.68 -9.40
N GLN A 332 3.13 -6.65 -10.21
CA GLN A 332 3.99 -6.37 -11.37
C GLN A 332 3.37 -5.37 -12.35
N TRP A 333 2.08 -5.44 -12.62
CA TRP A 333 1.43 -4.51 -13.52
C TRP A 333 1.45 -3.05 -13.01
N GLN A 334 1.36 -2.85 -11.67
CA GLN A 334 1.49 -1.53 -11.05
C GLN A 334 2.93 -1.02 -11.16
N ILE A 335 3.92 -1.91 -10.91
CA ILE A 335 5.34 -1.61 -11.03
C ILE A 335 5.68 -1.16 -12.44
N ASP A 336 5.25 -1.92 -13.43
CA ASP A 336 5.49 -1.62 -14.85
C ASP A 336 4.82 -0.32 -15.29
N ALA A 337 3.63 -0.05 -14.77
CA ALA A 337 2.93 1.20 -15.01
C ALA A 337 3.69 2.39 -14.43
N PHE A 338 4.08 2.29 -13.15
CA PHE A 338 4.75 3.40 -12.48
C PHE A 338 6.14 3.70 -13.06
N ARG A 339 6.85 2.67 -13.52
CA ARG A 339 8.11 2.84 -14.27
C ARG A 339 7.95 3.73 -15.49
N ARG A 340 6.82 3.60 -16.19
CA ARG A 340 6.55 4.31 -17.44
C ARG A 340 5.70 5.56 -17.26
N PHE A 341 5.06 5.73 -16.09
CA PHE A 341 4.18 6.85 -15.83
C PHE A 341 4.94 8.17 -15.79
N GLU A 342 4.43 9.17 -16.48
CA GLU A 342 4.97 10.53 -16.51
C GLU A 342 3.86 11.53 -16.22
N ILE A 343 4.21 12.62 -15.54
CA ILE A 343 3.34 13.79 -15.48
C ILE A 343 3.52 14.53 -16.80
N PRO A 344 2.46 14.72 -17.61
CA PRO A 344 2.57 15.42 -18.90
C PRO A 344 3.17 16.82 -18.76
N ALA A 345 4.00 17.23 -19.72
CA ALA A 345 4.66 18.56 -19.72
C ALA A 345 3.66 19.71 -19.53
N ALA A 346 2.49 19.64 -20.17
CA ALA A 346 1.44 20.64 -20.00
C ALA A 346 0.94 20.78 -18.55
N LEU A 347 0.93 19.70 -17.76
CA LEU A 347 0.58 19.76 -16.33
C LEU A 347 1.76 20.26 -15.49
N ILE A 348 2.97 19.89 -15.84
CA ILE A 348 4.20 20.41 -15.21
C ILE A 348 4.23 21.95 -15.38
N ASP A 349 4.09 22.44 -16.60
CA ASP A 349 4.15 23.86 -16.91
C ASP A 349 3.01 24.65 -16.24
N LYS A 350 1.79 24.09 -16.26
CA LYS A 350 0.60 24.76 -15.70
C LYS A 350 0.58 24.80 -14.18
N HIS A 351 1.04 23.75 -13.50
CA HIS A 351 0.90 23.58 -12.05
C HIS A 351 2.23 23.64 -11.28
N GLY A 352 3.37 23.73 -11.98
CA GLY A 352 4.69 23.76 -11.36
C GLY A 352 5.14 22.42 -10.76
N TYR A 353 4.58 21.31 -11.23
CA TYR A 353 4.94 19.99 -10.73
C TYR A 353 6.36 19.60 -11.12
N ALA A 354 7.04 18.87 -10.24
CA ALA A 354 8.31 18.25 -10.58
C ALA A 354 8.10 17.05 -11.52
N PRO A 355 8.97 16.82 -12.53
CA PRO A 355 8.89 15.64 -13.37
C PRO A 355 9.24 14.38 -12.57
N LEU A 356 8.55 13.28 -12.85
CA LEU A 356 8.85 11.95 -12.28
C LEU A 356 10.04 11.33 -13.02
N THR A 357 11.24 11.81 -12.74
CA THR A 357 12.48 11.24 -13.29
C THR A 357 12.67 9.80 -12.80
N ARG A 358 13.56 9.04 -13.47
CA ARG A 358 13.95 7.71 -13.02
C ARG A 358 14.42 7.71 -11.56
N ALA A 359 15.29 8.65 -11.18
CA ALA A 359 15.76 8.79 -9.80
C ALA A 359 14.63 9.07 -8.82
N ALA A 360 13.65 9.92 -9.19
CA ALA A 360 12.46 10.17 -8.38
C ALA A 360 11.64 8.89 -8.17
N LYS A 361 11.43 8.11 -9.23
CA LYS A 361 10.73 6.82 -9.14
C LYS A 361 11.47 5.79 -8.28
N GLU A 362 12.81 5.74 -8.35
CA GLU A 362 13.62 4.87 -7.48
C GLU A 362 13.50 5.24 -6.00
N GLN A 363 13.43 6.54 -5.68
CA GLN A 363 13.13 7.00 -4.30
C GLN A 363 11.80 6.45 -3.83
N ILE A 364 10.74 6.65 -4.62
CA ILE A 364 9.38 6.21 -4.27
C ILE A 364 9.31 4.68 -4.18
N PHE A 365 9.84 3.94 -5.16
CA PHE A 365 9.76 2.47 -5.20
C PHE A 365 10.32 1.78 -3.96
N GLY A 366 11.39 2.31 -3.36
CA GLY A 366 11.95 1.58 -2.24
C GLY A 366 13.00 2.30 -1.40
N LEU A 367 13.71 3.30 -1.95
CA LEU A 367 14.78 3.96 -1.19
C LEU A 367 14.23 4.73 0.01
N ASN A 368 13.07 5.38 -0.14
CA ASN A 368 12.41 6.08 0.96
C ASN A 368 11.95 5.10 2.05
N ALA A 369 11.28 4.02 1.67
CA ALA A 369 10.86 2.98 2.61
C ALA A 369 12.07 2.33 3.30
N ALA A 370 13.14 2.03 2.55
CA ALA A 370 14.36 1.49 3.11
C ALA A 370 14.94 2.41 4.19
N ARG A 371 14.98 3.74 3.95
CA ARG A 371 15.41 4.74 4.94
C ARG A 371 14.51 4.74 6.18
N VAL A 372 13.19 4.75 6.01
CA VAL A 372 12.21 4.78 7.11
C VAL A 372 12.31 3.49 7.95
N PHE A 373 12.52 2.34 7.32
CA PHE A 373 12.60 1.04 8.00
C PHE A 373 14.01 0.60 8.38
N GLY A 374 15.02 1.44 8.13
CA GLY A 374 16.42 1.15 8.49
C GLY A 374 17.02 -0.02 7.71
N VAL A 375 16.69 -0.14 6.42
CA VAL A 375 17.20 -1.19 5.53
C VAL A 375 18.40 -0.68 4.73
N ASP A 376 19.53 -1.38 4.81
CA ASP A 376 20.68 -1.14 3.95
C ASP A 376 20.41 -1.71 2.54
N VAL A 377 20.10 -0.84 1.60
CA VAL A 377 19.78 -1.21 0.21
C VAL A 377 20.98 -1.85 -0.50
N THR A 378 22.19 -1.39 -0.22
CA THR A 378 23.41 -1.95 -0.84
C THR A 378 23.63 -3.38 -0.39
N ALA A 379 23.53 -3.63 0.92
CA ALA A 379 23.60 -4.98 1.47
C ALA A 379 22.50 -5.87 0.90
N LYS A 380 21.26 -5.38 0.82
CA LYS A 380 20.11 -6.14 0.29
C LYS A 380 20.26 -6.46 -1.21
N ARG A 381 20.75 -5.54 -2.02
CA ARG A 381 21.01 -5.81 -3.44
C ARG A 381 22.06 -6.91 -3.65
N ASN A 382 22.99 -7.10 -2.71
CA ASN A 382 23.97 -8.17 -2.74
C ASN A 382 23.48 -9.50 -2.19
N GLU A 383 22.53 -9.47 -1.23
CA GLU A 383 21.97 -10.62 -0.54
C GLU A 383 20.84 -11.30 -1.34
N ILE A 384 19.86 -10.52 -1.81
CA ILE A 384 18.64 -11.01 -2.48
C ILE A 384 18.92 -11.92 -3.68
N PRO A 385 19.84 -11.65 -4.60
CA PRO A 385 20.12 -12.54 -5.74
C PRO A 385 20.62 -13.94 -5.34
N LYS A 386 21.04 -14.11 -4.10
CA LYS A 386 21.63 -15.37 -3.59
C LYS A 386 20.70 -16.10 -2.64
N ASP A 387 19.58 -15.47 -2.24
CA ASP A 387 18.67 -16.05 -1.26
C ASP A 387 17.81 -17.19 -1.85
N TYR A 388 17.14 -17.91 -0.98
CA TYR A 388 16.37 -19.09 -1.40
C TYR A 388 15.12 -18.71 -2.21
N LEU A 389 14.49 -17.58 -1.89
CA LEU A 389 13.28 -17.13 -2.60
C LEU A 389 13.60 -16.76 -4.06
N THR A 390 14.75 -16.13 -4.30
CA THR A 390 15.22 -15.85 -5.67
C THR A 390 15.49 -17.13 -6.45
N ARG A 391 16.05 -18.16 -5.81
CA ARG A 391 16.25 -19.48 -6.45
C ARG A 391 14.92 -20.16 -6.80
N ILE A 392 13.93 -20.11 -5.89
CA ILE A 392 12.57 -20.60 -6.18
C ILE A 392 11.97 -19.83 -7.36
N LYS A 393 12.11 -18.50 -7.38
CA LYS A 393 11.64 -17.67 -8.48
C LYS A 393 12.24 -18.06 -9.82
N MET A 394 13.56 -18.29 -9.85
CA MET A 394 14.23 -18.72 -11.10
C MET A 394 13.69 -20.07 -11.56
N ALA A 395 13.58 -21.06 -10.68
CA ALA A 395 12.99 -22.36 -11.05
C ALA A 395 11.54 -22.22 -11.55
N TYR A 396 10.72 -21.41 -10.87
CA TYR A 396 9.34 -21.14 -11.28
C TYR A 396 9.27 -20.49 -12.68
N LEU A 397 10.18 -19.57 -13.00
CA LEU A 397 10.25 -18.94 -14.33
C LEU A 397 10.72 -19.94 -15.40
N ASP A 398 11.71 -20.80 -15.09
CA ASP A 398 12.23 -21.83 -15.99
C ASP A 398 11.16 -22.90 -16.32
N GLU A 399 10.26 -23.18 -15.40
CA GLU A 399 9.10 -24.07 -15.59
C GLU A 399 7.95 -23.43 -16.37
N GLY A 400 8.11 -22.19 -16.85
CA GLY A 400 7.17 -21.49 -17.70
C GLY A 400 6.25 -20.51 -16.98
N ALA A 401 6.39 -20.32 -15.67
CA ALA A 401 5.63 -19.41 -14.82
C ALA A 401 4.11 -19.41 -15.08
N ALA A 402 3.32 -19.05 -14.12
CA ALA A 402 1.87 -18.94 -14.26
C ALA A 402 1.33 -17.68 -13.57
N PRO A 403 1.74 -16.47 -14.02
CA PRO A 403 1.29 -15.23 -13.41
C PRO A 403 -0.22 -15.10 -13.53
N SER A 404 -0.86 -14.57 -12.48
CA SER A 404 -2.30 -14.37 -12.45
C SER A 404 -2.76 -13.20 -13.31
N HIS A 405 -1.84 -12.32 -13.68
CA HIS A 405 -2.09 -11.09 -14.43
C HIS A 405 -1.19 -11.00 -15.66
N HIS A 406 -1.78 -11.13 -16.85
CA HIS A 406 -1.12 -10.87 -18.12
C HIS A 406 -1.45 -9.48 -18.68
N TRP A 407 -2.46 -8.81 -18.12
CA TRP A 407 -3.05 -7.58 -18.63
C TRP A 407 -2.96 -6.51 -17.57
N TYR A 408 -2.53 -5.36 -17.99
CA TYR A 408 -2.46 -4.16 -17.20
C TYR A 408 -3.86 -3.69 -16.79
N GLY A 409 -4.36 -4.01 -15.61
CA GLY A 409 -5.58 -3.44 -15.00
C GLY A 409 -6.87 -3.30 -15.85
N TRP A 410 -6.80 -3.66 -17.10
CA TRP A 410 -7.77 -3.35 -18.15
C TRP A 410 -8.56 -4.54 -18.64
N VAL A 411 -8.59 -5.61 -17.90
CA VAL A 411 -9.44 -6.74 -18.25
C VAL A 411 -10.88 -6.34 -17.96
N THR A 412 -11.50 -5.74 -18.95
CA THR A 412 -12.96 -5.80 -19.05
C THR A 412 -13.29 -7.17 -19.61
N GLY A 413 -13.97 -8.00 -18.82
CA GLY A 413 -14.53 -9.24 -19.31
C GLY A 413 -15.48 -8.99 -20.49
#